data_68f867543bbe779d4cfc696de2b03bf5
#
_entry.id   68f867543bbe779d4cfc696de2b03bf5
#
_cell.length_a   1.000
_cell.length_b   1.000
_cell.length_c   1.000
_cell.angle_alpha   90.00
_cell.angle_beta   90.00
_cell.angle_gamma   90.00
#
_symmetry.space_group_name_H-M   'P 1'
#
loop_
_entity.id
_entity.type
_entity.pdbx_description
1 polymer ?
#
loop_
_entity_poly.entity_id
_entity_poly.type
_entity_poly.pdbx_seq_one_letter_code
_entity_poly.pdbx_strand_id
1 'polypeptide(L)'
;MDLPLNLGPNDVKVAIHTVGICGSDVHYYTHGGIGSFRLNEPMVLGHEAFGTVVEVGSEVENFVAGDRVCMEPGVPDLSSRASKLGRYNVDPSVVFWATPPVH
;
A
#
# COMPACT_ATOMS: atom_id res chain seq x y z
N MET A 1 -1.59 10.76 13.42
CA MET A 1 -1.91 9.34 13.20
C MET A 1 -0.94 8.50 14.01
N ASP A 2 -1.47 7.64 14.86
CA ASP A 2 -0.63 6.72 15.65
C ASP A 2 -0.28 5.49 14.83
N LEU A 3 0.98 5.07 14.92
CA LEU A 3 1.41 3.84 14.29
C LEU A 3 0.96 2.62 15.12
N PRO A 4 0.58 1.51 14.47
CA PRO A 4 0.30 0.27 15.19
C PRO A 4 1.51 -0.15 16.04
N LEU A 5 1.28 -0.45 17.32
CA LEU A 5 2.34 -0.86 18.24
C LEU A 5 2.68 -2.36 18.10
N ASN A 6 1.72 -3.16 17.66
CA ASN A 6 1.85 -4.60 17.55
C ASN A 6 1.86 -5.06 16.11
N LEU A 7 2.81 -5.92 15.78
CA LEU A 7 2.93 -6.58 14.49
C LEU A 7 2.06 -7.85 14.49
N GLY A 8 1.19 -7.97 13.48
CA GLY A 8 0.43 -9.20 13.25
C GLY A 8 1.34 -10.33 12.72
N PRO A 9 0.85 -11.58 12.71
CA PRO A 9 1.67 -12.74 12.31
C PRO A 9 2.16 -12.68 10.86
N ASN A 10 1.42 -12.02 9.98
CA ASN A 10 1.75 -11.89 8.55
C ASN A 10 2.24 -10.49 8.17
N ASP A 11 2.46 -9.61 9.14
CA ASP A 11 2.85 -8.23 8.88
C ASP A 11 4.36 -8.10 8.72
N VAL A 12 4.75 -7.11 7.94
CA VAL A 12 6.15 -6.70 7.77
C VAL A 12 6.27 -5.22 8.13
N LYS A 13 7.18 -4.92 9.03
CA LYS A 13 7.52 -3.54 9.41
C LYS A 13 8.69 -3.06 8.59
N VAL A 14 8.51 -1.94 7.92
CA VAL A 14 9.51 -1.36 7.02
C VAL A 14 9.90 0.03 7.49
N ALA A 15 11.19 0.28 7.63
CA ALA A 15 11.72 1.64 7.78
C ALA A 15 11.81 2.27 6.38
N ILE A 16 10.95 3.24 6.11
CA ILE A 16 10.88 3.90 4.81
C ILE A 16 12.10 4.81 4.63
N HIS A 17 12.76 4.70 3.48
CA HIS A 17 13.87 5.55 3.06
C HIS A 17 13.45 6.64 2.10
N THR A 18 12.63 6.29 1.12
CA THR A 18 12.24 7.19 0.03
C THR A 18 10.80 6.96 -0.36
N VAL A 19 10.10 8.04 -0.66
CA VAL A 19 8.75 8.02 -1.20
C VAL A 19 8.74 8.81 -2.49
N GLY A 20 8.30 8.20 -3.58
CA GLY A 20 8.04 8.86 -4.84
C GLY A 20 6.78 9.70 -4.77
N ILE A 21 6.72 10.75 -5.58
CA ILE A 21 5.52 11.57 -5.74
C ILE A 21 4.85 11.21 -7.06
N CYS A 22 3.70 10.56 -6.97
CA CYS A 22 2.87 10.25 -8.12
C CYS A 22 2.03 11.47 -8.51
N GLY A 23 1.66 11.55 -9.78
CA GLY A 23 0.70 12.57 -10.25
C GLY A 23 -0.65 12.51 -9.53
N SER A 24 -1.06 11.33 -9.07
CA SER A 24 -2.27 11.16 -8.26
C SER A 24 -2.18 11.85 -6.91
N ASP A 25 -1.02 11.85 -6.26
CA ASP A 25 -0.81 12.55 -4.99
C ASP A 25 -1.02 14.07 -5.18
N VAL A 26 -0.46 14.61 -6.24
CA VAL A 26 -0.63 16.02 -6.61
C VAL A 26 -2.11 16.33 -6.88
N HIS A 27 -2.83 15.42 -7.54
CA HIS A 27 -4.24 15.58 -7.86
C HIS A 27 -5.11 15.59 -6.59
N TYR A 28 -4.86 14.68 -5.65
CA TYR A 28 -5.53 14.70 -4.35
C TYR A 28 -5.23 15.97 -3.56
N TYR A 29 -3.99 16.42 -3.57
CA TYR A 29 -3.59 17.63 -2.88
C TYR A 29 -4.27 18.89 -3.44
N THR A 30 -4.36 19.01 -4.77
CA THR A 30 -4.87 20.22 -5.43
C THR A 30 -6.38 20.22 -5.62
N HIS A 31 -7.01 19.05 -5.85
CA HIS A 31 -8.42 18.93 -6.22
C HIS A 31 -9.27 18.15 -5.19
N GLY A 32 -8.65 17.55 -4.19
CA GLY A 32 -9.35 16.76 -3.17
C GLY A 32 -10.00 15.47 -3.71
N GLY A 33 -9.60 15.02 -4.88
CA GLY A 33 -10.12 13.78 -5.43
C GLY A 33 -9.72 13.50 -6.87
N ILE A 34 -9.94 12.27 -7.30
CA ILE A 34 -9.72 11.78 -8.68
C ILE A 34 -10.97 11.02 -9.11
N GLY A 35 -11.68 11.51 -10.10
CA GLY A 35 -12.93 10.90 -10.54
C GLY A 35 -13.96 10.78 -9.41
N SER A 36 -14.38 9.56 -9.11
CA SER A 36 -15.32 9.26 -8.02
C SER A 36 -14.64 9.15 -6.65
N PHE A 37 -13.30 9.05 -6.60
CA PHE A 37 -12.54 8.96 -5.36
C PHE A 37 -12.34 10.34 -4.76
N ARG A 38 -13.09 10.66 -3.71
CA ARG A 38 -13.04 11.95 -3.02
C ARG A 38 -12.48 11.81 -1.62
N LEU A 39 -11.69 12.80 -1.21
CA LEU A 39 -11.21 12.91 0.15
C LEU A 39 -12.34 13.38 1.06
N ASN A 40 -12.78 12.52 1.95
CA ASN A 40 -13.81 12.83 2.95
C ASN A 40 -13.21 13.00 4.36
N GLU A 41 -11.97 12.62 4.54
CA GLU A 41 -11.23 12.66 5.80
C GLU A 41 -9.73 12.84 5.52
N PRO A 42 -8.92 13.22 6.50
CA PRO A 42 -7.48 13.32 6.34
C PRO A 42 -6.88 11.99 5.84
N MET A 43 -6.02 12.07 4.84
CA MET A 43 -5.36 10.92 4.23
C MET A 43 -3.85 11.15 4.18
N VAL A 44 -3.09 10.09 4.43
CA VAL A 44 -1.65 10.08 4.18
C VAL A 44 -1.42 9.82 2.69
N LEU A 45 -0.79 10.78 2.03
CA LEU A 45 -0.42 10.65 0.63
C LEU A 45 0.87 9.83 0.45
N GLY A 46 1.00 9.22 -0.71
CA GLY A 46 2.17 8.47 -1.11
C GLY A 46 1.94 6.96 -1.10
N HIS A 47 2.32 6.33 -2.19
CA HIS A 47 2.18 4.88 -2.40
C HIS A 47 3.37 4.30 -3.19
N GLU A 48 4.33 5.12 -3.53
CA GLU A 48 5.56 4.73 -4.22
C GLU A 48 6.72 4.75 -3.22
N ALA A 49 6.72 3.82 -2.29
CA ALA A 49 7.68 3.81 -1.19
C ALA A 49 8.64 2.63 -1.27
N PHE A 50 9.87 2.85 -0.83
CA PHE A 50 10.80 1.77 -0.55
C PHE A 50 11.55 1.99 0.77
N GLY A 51 12.05 0.90 1.31
CA GLY A 51 12.77 0.93 2.58
C GLY A 51 13.43 -0.38 2.93
N THR A 52 13.77 -0.52 4.18
CA THR A 52 14.41 -1.72 4.73
C THR A 52 13.49 -2.38 5.74
N VAL A 53 13.33 -3.69 5.63
CA VAL A 53 12.59 -4.49 6.61
C VAL A 53 13.31 -4.42 7.95
N VAL A 54 12.59 -4.06 9.01
CA VAL A 54 13.13 -3.99 10.37
C VAL A 54 12.59 -5.09 11.29
N GLU A 55 11.38 -5.57 11.00
CA GLU A 55 10.73 -6.61 11.79
C GLU A 55 9.71 -7.35 10.93
N VAL A 56 9.54 -8.65 11.15
CA VAL A 56 8.56 -9.49 10.46
C VAL A 56 7.70 -10.24 11.46
N GLY A 57 6.44 -10.46 11.10
CA GLY A 57 5.53 -11.28 11.87
C GLY A 57 5.97 -12.76 11.89
N SER A 58 5.44 -13.52 12.85
CA SER A 58 5.85 -14.91 13.12
C SER A 58 5.60 -15.89 11.97
N GLU A 59 4.68 -15.58 11.06
CA GLU A 59 4.32 -16.43 9.91
C GLU A 59 4.89 -15.91 8.58
N VAL A 60 5.70 -14.85 8.61
CA VAL A 60 6.36 -14.33 7.41
C VAL A 60 7.61 -15.16 7.11
N GLU A 61 7.63 -15.81 5.95
CA GLU A 61 8.72 -16.67 5.51
C GLU A 61 9.59 -16.04 4.41
N ASN A 62 9.03 -15.11 3.64
CA ASN A 62 9.67 -14.56 2.43
C ASN A 62 10.60 -13.37 2.68
N PHE A 63 10.54 -12.78 3.87
CA PHE A 63 11.32 -11.61 4.22
C PHE A 63 12.03 -11.79 5.55
N VAL A 64 13.20 -11.15 5.67
CA VAL A 64 13.97 -11.07 6.92
C VAL A 64 14.38 -9.62 7.17
N ALA A 65 14.66 -9.29 8.43
CA ALA A 65 15.19 -7.98 8.79
C ALA A 65 16.48 -7.69 8.01
N GLY A 66 16.57 -6.49 7.44
CA GLY A 66 17.69 -6.07 6.59
C GLY A 66 17.39 -6.13 5.09
N ASP A 67 16.33 -6.83 4.66
CA ASP A 67 15.95 -6.86 3.25
C ASP A 67 15.51 -5.47 2.77
N ARG A 68 15.94 -5.12 1.56
CA ARG A 68 15.47 -3.91 0.88
C ARG A 68 14.25 -4.27 0.05
N VAL A 69 13.17 -3.51 0.25
CA VAL A 69 11.88 -3.78 -0.36
C VAL A 69 11.27 -2.51 -0.94
N CYS A 70 10.50 -2.67 -1.98
CA CYS A 70 9.56 -1.64 -2.46
C CYS A 70 8.13 -2.12 -2.22
N MET A 71 7.24 -1.16 -2.07
CA MET A 71 5.85 -1.41 -1.78
C MET A 71 5.06 -1.66 -3.07
N GLU A 72 4.31 -2.76 -3.11
CA GLU A 72 3.24 -2.95 -4.09
C GLU A 72 1.93 -2.45 -3.46
N PRO A 73 1.40 -1.31 -3.90
CA PRO A 73 0.25 -0.69 -3.22
C PRO A 73 -1.10 -1.33 -3.55
N GLY A 74 -1.15 -2.17 -4.57
CA GLY A 74 -2.38 -2.87 -4.98
C GLY A 74 -2.58 -4.18 -4.24
N VAL A 75 -3.69 -4.31 -3.52
CA VAL A 75 -4.08 -5.56 -2.86
C VAL A 75 -5.25 -6.17 -3.62
N PRO A 76 -5.02 -7.21 -4.44
CA PRO A 76 -6.06 -7.83 -5.26
C PRO A 76 -6.88 -8.84 -4.46
N ASP A 77 -8.07 -9.14 -4.96
CA ASP A 77 -8.80 -10.33 -4.57
C ASP A 77 -8.27 -11.53 -5.37
N LEU A 78 -7.55 -12.42 -4.68
CA LEU A 78 -6.94 -13.61 -5.32
C LEU A 78 -7.97 -14.59 -5.88
N SER A 79 -9.23 -14.49 -5.47
CA SER A 79 -10.32 -15.31 -6.00
C SER A 79 -10.90 -14.76 -7.30
N SER A 80 -10.62 -13.52 -7.66
CA SER A 80 -11.14 -12.88 -8.87
C SER A 80 -10.63 -13.57 -10.14
N ARG A 81 -11.40 -13.43 -11.22
CA ARG A 81 -11.00 -13.97 -12.52
C ARG A 81 -9.70 -13.35 -13.01
N ALA A 82 -9.54 -12.04 -12.84
CA ALA A 82 -8.33 -11.33 -13.26
C ALA A 82 -7.09 -11.85 -12.53
N SER A 83 -7.17 -12.02 -11.21
CA SER A 83 -6.07 -12.56 -10.40
C SER A 83 -5.73 -14.00 -10.76
N LYS A 84 -6.73 -14.85 -10.99
CA LYS A 84 -6.52 -16.25 -11.43
C LYS A 84 -5.87 -16.37 -12.80
N LEU A 85 -6.02 -15.36 -13.66
CA LEU A 85 -5.35 -15.28 -14.96
C LEU A 85 -3.98 -14.61 -14.89
N GLY A 86 -3.46 -14.30 -13.69
CA GLY A 86 -2.19 -13.60 -13.49
C GLY A 86 -2.24 -12.11 -13.77
N ARG A 87 -3.43 -11.53 -13.86
CA ARG A 87 -3.66 -10.11 -14.15
C ARG A 87 -4.24 -9.39 -12.93
N TYR A 88 -3.66 -9.60 -11.77
CA TYR A 88 -4.15 -9.05 -10.50
C TYR A 88 -4.24 -7.52 -10.51
N ASN A 89 -3.39 -6.84 -11.25
CA ASN A 89 -3.35 -5.38 -11.37
C ASN A 89 -4.61 -4.77 -12.04
N VAL A 90 -5.40 -5.56 -12.75
CA VAL A 90 -6.67 -5.15 -13.36
C VAL A 90 -7.87 -5.82 -12.70
N ASP A 91 -7.69 -6.34 -11.51
CA ASP A 91 -8.78 -6.87 -10.70
C ASP A 91 -9.75 -5.74 -10.32
N PRO A 92 -11.05 -5.85 -10.66
CA PRO A 92 -12.03 -4.82 -10.30
C PRO A 92 -12.25 -4.67 -8.78
N SER A 93 -11.82 -5.65 -7.99
CA SER A 93 -11.91 -5.65 -6.53
C SER A 93 -10.60 -5.22 -5.85
N VAL A 94 -9.59 -4.79 -6.60
CA VAL A 94 -8.31 -4.36 -6.02
C VAL A 94 -8.49 -3.17 -5.09
N VAL A 95 -7.88 -3.27 -3.91
CA VAL A 95 -7.75 -2.18 -2.95
C VAL A 95 -6.39 -1.53 -3.17
N PHE A 96 -6.35 -0.23 -3.31
CA PHE A 96 -5.12 0.49 -3.59
C PHE A 96 -4.82 1.47 -2.45
N TRP A 97 -3.63 1.39 -1.89
CA TRP A 97 -3.19 2.29 -0.81
C TRP A 97 -3.07 3.73 -1.30
N ALA A 98 -3.26 4.67 -0.38
CA ALA A 98 -3.32 6.10 -0.67
C ALA A 98 -4.37 6.47 -1.74
N THR A 99 -5.48 5.70 -1.77
CA THR A 99 -6.68 6.01 -2.55
C THR A 99 -7.89 5.85 -1.63
N PRO A 100 -8.77 6.85 -1.50
CA PRO A 100 -9.93 6.71 -0.62
C PRO A 100 -10.77 5.45 -0.93
N PRO A 101 -11.25 4.73 0.07
CA PRO A 101 -11.15 5.00 1.52
C PRO A 101 -9.90 4.43 2.21
N VAL A 102 -8.89 4.02 1.48
CA VAL A 102 -7.68 3.36 2.02
C VAL A 102 -6.52 4.35 2.12
N HIS A 103 -5.94 4.37 3.30
CA HIS A 103 -4.83 5.28 3.64
C HIS A 103 -3.48 4.58 3.66
#